data_3ec0c30834cca09360c841ffd388e248
#
_entry.id   3ec0c30834cca09360c841ffd388e248
#
_cell.length_a   1.000
_cell.length_b   1.000
_cell.length_c   1.000
_cell.angle_alpha   90.00
_cell.angle_beta   90.00
_cell.angle_gamma   90.00
#
_symmetry.space_group_name_H-M   'P 1'
#
loop_
_entity.id
_entity.type
_entity.pdbx_description
1 polymer ?
#
loop_
_entity_poly.entity_id
_entity_poly.type
_entity_poly.pdbx_seq_one_letter_code
_entity_poly.pdbx_strand_id
1 'polypeptide(L)'
;MIISTIESGPSGSALFVLEKRIGHEITGYLEVMQAGDDGALRNRFIHETGLAAQVAAVIEPVLDSSGFRLVRVTVTGREGKIVQVMAERPDGTMTIGDCEAASRELSPVLDVHDPIADSYRLEVSSPGIDRPLVRPSDFDDWSGYEAKIELSETIDGRKRFRGVLEGFKDGEIRIELDLDQVGRTVIGLPIALVAEAKLVLTDELVREALRRAKKDKKSGDEVGTGDA
;
A
#
# COMPACT_ATOMS: atom_id res chain seq x y z
N MET A 1 -27.42 -2.76 -15.55
CA MET A 1 -27.70 -1.32 -15.47
C MET A 1 -28.48 -1.06 -14.19
N ILE A 2 -27.80 -0.84 -13.08
CA ILE A 2 -28.38 -0.23 -11.88
C ILE A 2 -27.23 0.56 -11.23
N ILE A 3 -27.24 1.86 -11.46
CA ILE A 3 -26.51 2.83 -10.67
C ILE A 3 -27.46 3.17 -9.52
N SER A 4 -27.12 2.78 -8.29
CA SER A 4 -27.86 3.25 -7.13
C SER A 4 -27.15 4.43 -6.51
N THR A 5 -27.76 5.57 -6.66
CA THR A 5 -27.46 6.82 -6.00
C THR A 5 -27.73 6.67 -4.51
N ILE A 6 -26.78 7.03 -3.66
CA ILE A 6 -26.99 7.10 -2.21
C ILE A 6 -27.69 8.42 -1.91
N GLU A 7 -28.97 8.37 -1.57
CA GLU A 7 -29.66 9.48 -0.92
C GLU A 7 -29.26 9.52 0.57
N SER A 8 -28.83 10.67 1.03
CA SER A 8 -28.52 10.96 2.41
C SER A 8 -29.80 11.04 3.26
N GLY A 9 -30.09 9.98 4.01
CA GLY A 9 -31.10 9.98 5.06
C GLY A 9 -30.45 9.68 6.42
N PRO A 10 -30.94 10.20 7.52
CA PRO A 10 -30.34 10.02 8.83
C PRO A 10 -30.61 8.58 9.33
N SER A 11 -29.56 7.92 9.76
CA SER A 11 -29.55 6.62 10.43
C SER A 11 -30.08 5.43 9.60
N GLY A 12 -29.16 4.67 8.99
CA GLY A 12 -29.49 3.36 8.46
C GLY A 12 -28.35 2.82 7.60
N SER A 13 -27.73 1.75 8.04
CA SER A 13 -26.73 1.00 7.28
C SER A 13 -27.26 0.66 5.89
N ALA A 14 -26.73 1.26 4.86
CA ALA A 14 -26.99 0.84 3.49
C ALA A 14 -26.08 -0.35 3.18
N LEU A 15 -26.59 -1.53 3.44
CA LEU A 15 -26.00 -2.79 2.97
C LEU A 15 -26.31 -2.91 1.47
N PHE A 16 -25.35 -2.55 0.62
CA PHE A 16 -25.43 -2.89 -0.80
C PHE A 16 -24.78 -4.25 -1.00
N VAL A 17 -25.64 -5.27 -1.04
CA VAL A 17 -25.29 -6.62 -1.44
C VAL A 17 -25.13 -6.62 -2.98
N LEU A 18 -23.90 -6.69 -3.44
CA LEU A 18 -23.61 -7.12 -4.81
C LEU A 18 -23.68 -8.66 -4.84
N GLU A 19 -24.91 -9.20 -4.74
CA GLU A 19 -25.14 -10.61 -5.03
C GLU A 19 -25.11 -10.82 -6.54
N LYS A 20 -23.96 -11.28 -7.05
CA LYS A 20 -23.82 -12.43 -7.97
C LYS A 20 -22.45 -12.47 -8.61
N ARG A 21 -21.79 -13.61 -8.41
CA ARG A 21 -20.64 -14.11 -9.15
C ARG A 21 -19.25 -13.62 -8.78
N ILE A 22 -18.85 -13.78 -7.54
CA ILE A 22 -17.43 -13.86 -7.23
C ILE A 22 -17.23 -15.05 -6.29
N GLY A 23 -16.33 -15.97 -6.69
CA GLY A 23 -16.16 -17.27 -6.04
C GLY A 23 -15.67 -17.21 -4.59
N HIS A 24 -15.67 -18.37 -3.96
CA HIS A 24 -15.40 -18.69 -2.56
C HIS A 24 -14.19 -17.99 -1.88
N GLU A 25 -13.24 -17.43 -2.64
CA GLU A 25 -12.03 -16.79 -2.10
C GLU A 25 -12.29 -15.39 -1.50
N ILE A 26 -13.29 -14.66 -2.00
CA ILE A 26 -13.59 -13.30 -1.52
C ILE A 26 -14.36 -13.33 -0.20
N THR A 27 -15.17 -14.35 0.03
CA THR A 27 -15.94 -14.49 1.27
C THR A 27 -15.03 -14.62 2.49
N GLY A 28 -13.91 -15.35 2.40
CA GLY A 28 -12.93 -15.49 3.46
C GLY A 28 -12.19 -14.18 3.81
N TYR A 29 -11.91 -13.35 2.79
CA TYR A 29 -11.24 -12.07 2.99
C TYR A 29 -12.15 -11.04 3.68
N LEU A 30 -13.45 -11.03 3.33
CA LEU A 30 -14.45 -10.15 3.96
C LEU A 30 -14.77 -10.57 5.40
N GLU A 31 -14.79 -11.86 5.71
CA GLU A 31 -14.99 -12.35 7.08
C GLU A 31 -13.84 -11.96 8.02
N VAL A 32 -12.60 -12.01 7.56
CA VAL A 32 -11.42 -11.58 8.34
C VAL A 32 -11.44 -10.06 8.61
N MET A 33 -11.93 -9.27 7.65
CA MET A 33 -12.02 -7.80 7.82
C MET A 33 -13.19 -7.34 8.70
N GLN A 34 -14.26 -8.13 8.84
CA GLN A 34 -15.40 -7.81 9.71
C GLN A 34 -15.13 -8.05 11.21
N ALA A 35 -14.06 -8.76 11.54
CA ALA A 35 -13.73 -9.13 12.92
C ALA A 35 -13.09 -8.01 13.76
N GLY A 36 -12.97 -6.77 13.23
CA GLY A 36 -12.43 -5.64 14.01
C GLY A 36 -10.96 -5.81 14.42
N ASP A 37 -10.21 -6.63 13.70
CA ASP A 37 -8.79 -6.87 13.97
C ASP A 37 -7.93 -5.76 13.35
N ASP A 38 -7.41 -4.87 14.20
CA ASP A 38 -6.43 -3.83 13.80
C ASP A 38 -5.20 -4.44 13.08
N GLY A 39 -4.90 -5.72 13.29
CA GLY A 39 -3.87 -6.46 12.58
C GLY A 39 -4.19 -6.62 11.09
N ALA A 40 -5.43 -6.93 10.72
CA ALA A 40 -5.83 -7.12 9.33
C ALA A 40 -5.69 -5.84 8.49
N LEU A 41 -5.93 -4.67 9.10
CA LEU A 41 -5.79 -3.36 8.42
C LEU A 41 -4.32 -3.02 8.10
N ARG A 42 -3.37 -3.64 8.79
CA ARG A 42 -1.93 -3.42 8.63
C ARG A 42 -1.25 -4.42 7.71
N ASN A 43 -1.95 -5.50 7.32
CA ASN A 43 -1.41 -6.49 6.41
C ASN A 43 -1.50 -6.00 4.96
N ARG A 44 -0.50 -6.37 4.15
CA ARG A 44 -0.53 -6.08 2.71
C ARG A 44 -1.64 -6.88 2.04
N PHE A 45 -2.43 -6.22 1.19
CA PHE A 45 -3.43 -6.86 0.34
C PHE A 45 -2.95 -7.01 -1.12
N ILE A 46 -1.95 -6.23 -1.53
CA ILE A 46 -1.30 -6.38 -2.83
C ILE A 46 -0.05 -7.23 -2.64
N HIS A 47 -0.01 -8.36 -3.36
CA HIS A 47 1.11 -9.28 -3.33
C HIS A 47 1.78 -9.36 -4.71
N GLU A 48 3.08 -9.55 -4.70
CA GLU A 48 3.89 -9.78 -5.88
C GLU A 48 3.53 -11.13 -6.52
N THR A 49 3.92 -11.29 -7.79
CA THR A 49 3.77 -12.54 -8.54
C THR A 49 5.11 -13.05 -9.04
N GLY A 50 5.18 -14.33 -9.40
CA GLY A 50 6.39 -14.94 -9.96
C GLY A 50 7.60 -14.84 -9.03
N LEU A 51 8.75 -14.45 -9.58
CA LEU A 51 10.02 -14.41 -8.85
C LEU A 51 10.00 -13.37 -7.70
N ALA A 52 9.34 -12.24 -7.90
CA ALA A 52 9.21 -11.22 -6.86
C ALA A 52 8.42 -11.75 -5.65
N ALA A 53 7.41 -12.61 -5.86
CA ALA A 53 6.66 -13.25 -4.78
C ALA A 53 7.54 -14.23 -3.98
N GLN A 54 8.43 -14.98 -4.64
CA GLN A 54 9.37 -15.88 -3.97
C GLN A 54 10.34 -15.09 -3.08
N VAL A 55 10.86 -13.99 -3.60
CA VAL A 55 11.72 -13.08 -2.82
C VAL A 55 10.95 -12.48 -1.65
N ALA A 56 9.74 -11.96 -1.88
CA ALA A 56 8.91 -11.35 -0.83
C ALA A 56 8.64 -12.34 0.32
N ALA A 57 8.28 -13.58 0.00
CA ALA A 57 8.01 -14.63 0.99
C ALA A 57 9.23 -14.92 1.91
N VAL A 58 10.44 -14.80 1.37
CA VAL A 58 11.69 -15.00 2.12
C VAL A 58 12.01 -13.79 2.99
N ILE A 59 11.85 -12.56 2.47
CA ILE A 59 12.35 -11.36 3.15
C ILE A 59 11.33 -10.71 4.10
N GLU A 60 10.03 -10.88 3.87
CA GLU A 60 8.99 -10.21 4.67
C GLU A 60 9.08 -10.56 6.17
N PRO A 61 9.24 -11.85 6.57
CA PRO A 61 9.41 -12.20 7.98
C PRO A 61 10.68 -11.60 8.60
N VAL A 62 11.74 -11.42 7.81
CA VAL A 62 13.01 -10.84 8.29
C VAL A 62 12.83 -9.34 8.53
N LEU A 63 12.21 -8.63 7.60
CA LEU A 63 11.89 -7.21 7.77
C LEU A 63 11.01 -6.98 8.99
N ASP A 64 9.95 -7.78 9.17
CA ASP A 64 9.04 -7.66 10.30
C ASP A 64 9.76 -7.87 11.63
N SER A 65 10.66 -8.86 11.72
CA SER A 65 11.46 -9.12 12.94
C SER A 65 12.44 -7.99 13.24
N SER A 66 12.86 -7.24 12.23
CA SER A 66 13.80 -6.11 12.34
C SER A 66 13.08 -4.76 12.52
N GLY A 67 11.75 -4.78 12.67
CA GLY A 67 10.93 -3.58 12.86
C GLY A 67 10.69 -2.77 11.59
N PHE A 68 10.81 -3.39 10.42
CA PHE A 68 10.45 -2.81 9.14
C PHE A 68 9.20 -3.49 8.57
N ARG A 69 8.52 -2.82 7.67
CA ARG A 69 7.39 -3.35 6.91
C ARG A 69 7.75 -3.40 5.43
N LEU A 70 7.53 -4.53 4.79
CA LEU A 70 7.67 -4.64 3.35
C LEU A 70 6.57 -3.81 2.66
N VAL A 71 6.93 -3.01 1.65
CA VAL A 71 5.97 -2.30 0.79
C VAL A 71 5.89 -2.99 -0.57
N ARG A 72 7.01 -3.24 -1.24
CA ARG A 72 7.02 -3.83 -2.58
C ARG A 72 8.35 -4.50 -2.87
N VAL A 73 8.29 -5.60 -3.63
CA VAL A 73 9.46 -6.20 -4.27
C VAL A 73 9.30 -6.12 -5.77
N THR A 74 10.35 -5.72 -6.48
CA THR A 74 10.42 -5.84 -7.94
C THR A 74 11.71 -6.54 -8.34
N VAL A 75 11.62 -7.41 -9.33
CA VAL A 75 12.79 -8.07 -9.94
C VAL A 75 12.83 -7.70 -11.41
N THR A 76 13.86 -6.99 -11.81
CA THR A 76 14.03 -6.48 -13.18
C THR A 76 15.37 -6.94 -13.79
N GLY A 77 15.52 -6.80 -15.11
CA GLY A 77 16.74 -7.19 -15.83
C GLY A 77 16.65 -8.60 -16.40
N ARG A 78 17.30 -8.82 -17.55
CA ARG A 78 17.44 -10.13 -18.20
C ARG A 78 18.75 -10.80 -17.82
N GLU A 79 19.84 -10.03 -17.89
CA GLU A 79 21.18 -10.41 -17.44
C GLU A 79 21.59 -9.41 -16.35
N GLY A 80 22.05 -9.90 -15.18
CA GLY A 80 22.33 -9.03 -14.03
C GLY A 80 21.01 -8.48 -13.44
N LYS A 81 20.26 -9.33 -12.76
CA LYS A 81 18.99 -8.94 -12.17
C LYS A 81 19.16 -7.89 -11.09
N ILE A 82 18.18 -7.00 -10.97
CA ILE A 82 18.06 -6.04 -9.87
C ILE A 82 16.85 -6.46 -9.05
N VAL A 83 17.09 -6.74 -7.77
CA VAL A 83 16.07 -6.98 -6.78
C VAL A 83 15.89 -5.69 -5.98
N GLN A 84 14.83 -4.97 -6.26
CA GLN A 84 14.49 -3.76 -5.53
C GLN A 84 13.47 -4.10 -4.45
N VAL A 85 13.81 -3.77 -3.21
CA VAL A 85 12.97 -3.92 -2.02
C VAL A 85 12.60 -2.53 -1.51
N MET A 86 11.33 -2.20 -1.52
CA MET A 86 10.80 -1.03 -0.86
C MET A 86 10.30 -1.43 0.52
N ALA A 87 10.85 -0.79 1.56
CA ALA A 87 10.49 -1.03 2.95
C ALA A 87 10.35 0.29 3.70
N GLU A 88 9.74 0.23 4.87
CA GLU A 88 9.54 1.38 5.75
C GLU A 88 9.42 0.93 7.21
N ARG A 89 9.56 1.85 8.15
CA ARG A 89 9.17 1.64 9.55
C ARG A 89 7.64 1.68 9.69
N PRO A 90 7.07 1.17 10.79
CA PRO A 90 5.62 1.24 11.03
C PRO A 90 5.03 2.64 11.01
N ASP A 91 5.81 3.68 11.27
CA ASP A 91 5.43 5.09 11.17
C ASP A 91 5.56 5.69 9.76
N GLY A 92 5.95 4.88 8.77
CA GLY A 92 6.13 5.28 7.37
C GLY A 92 7.47 5.95 7.07
N THR A 93 8.38 6.06 8.05
CA THR A 93 9.73 6.62 7.85
C THR A 93 10.70 5.56 7.32
N MET A 94 11.78 5.99 6.68
CA MET A 94 12.89 5.13 6.24
C MET A 94 14.11 6.02 5.95
N THR A 95 15.13 5.91 6.77
CA THR A 95 16.39 6.65 6.61
C THR A 95 17.39 5.86 5.76
N ILE A 96 18.47 6.50 5.33
CA ILE A 96 19.57 5.81 4.64
C ILE A 96 20.17 4.72 5.54
N GLY A 97 20.34 5.01 6.83
CA GLY A 97 20.84 4.03 7.80
C GLY A 97 19.91 2.83 7.95
N ASP A 98 18.59 3.04 7.87
CA ASP A 98 17.61 1.96 7.87
C ASP A 98 17.71 1.09 6.61
N CYS A 99 17.91 1.71 5.44
CA CYS A 99 18.13 0.98 4.19
C CYS A 99 19.39 0.10 4.27
N GLU A 100 20.47 0.63 4.84
CA GLU A 100 21.71 -0.11 5.06
C GLU A 100 21.53 -1.26 6.06
N ALA A 101 20.80 -1.04 7.15
CA ALA A 101 20.51 -2.07 8.15
C ALA A 101 19.67 -3.19 7.51
N ALA A 102 18.56 -2.85 6.86
CA ALA A 102 17.72 -3.83 6.17
C ALA A 102 18.52 -4.61 5.09
N SER A 103 19.32 -3.93 4.27
CA SER A 103 20.15 -4.60 3.25
C SER A 103 21.11 -5.61 3.85
N ARG A 104 21.75 -5.30 5.00
CA ARG A 104 22.68 -6.21 5.68
C ARG A 104 22.00 -7.45 6.25
N GLU A 105 20.73 -7.33 6.65
CA GLU A 105 19.97 -8.46 7.18
C GLU A 105 19.38 -9.33 6.07
N LEU A 106 18.93 -8.70 4.97
CA LEU A 106 18.32 -9.42 3.86
C LEU A 106 19.34 -10.21 3.02
N SER A 107 20.57 -9.68 2.83
CA SER A 107 21.57 -10.30 1.95
C SER A 107 21.87 -11.75 2.33
N PRO A 108 22.27 -12.09 3.59
CA PRO A 108 22.58 -13.47 3.95
C PRO A 108 21.36 -14.41 3.88
N VAL A 109 20.16 -13.90 4.13
CA VAL A 109 18.93 -14.69 4.05
C VAL A 109 18.61 -15.06 2.60
N LEU A 110 18.76 -14.12 1.69
CA LEU A 110 18.61 -14.35 0.25
C LEU A 110 19.68 -15.32 -0.29
N ASP A 111 20.93 -15.24 0.21
CA ASP A 111 22.01 -16.15 -0.17
C ASP A 111 21.73 -17.59 0.29
N VAL A 112 21.13 -17.77 1.48
CA VAL A 112 20.78 -19.10 2.00
C VAL A 112 19.60 -19.73 1.30
N HIS A 113 18.55 -18.94 1.02
CA HIS A 113 17.32 -19.44 0.38
C HIS A 113 17.42 -19.52 -1.14
N ASP A 114 18.38 -18.82 -1.74
CA ASP A 114 18.69 -18.80 -3.18
C ASP A 114 17.44 -18.76 -4.10
N PRO A 115 16.49 -17.80 -3.87
CA PRO A 115 15.28 -17.72 -4.67
C PRO A 115 15.54 -17.27 -6.10
N ILE A 116 16.76 -16.81 -6.41
CA ILE A 116 17.18 -16.27 -7.70
C ILE A 116 18.45 -16.97 -8.14
N ALA A 117 18.35 -17.88 -9.12
CA ALA A 117 19.47 -18.68 -9.61
C ALA A 117 20.58 -17.86 -10.30
N ASP A 118 20.27 -16.67 -10.81
CA ASP A 118 21.25 -15.79 -11.49
C ASP A 118 21.85 -14.80 -10.49
N SER A 119 23.00 -14.23 -10.85
CA SER A 119 23.56 -13.10 -10.10
C SER A 119 22.60 -11.91 -10.11
N TYR A 120 22.43 -11.28 -8.96
CA TYR A 120 21.57 -10.11 -8.79
C TYR A 120 22.24 -9.03 -7.95
N ARG A 121 21.72 -7.81 -8.04
CA ARG A 121 22.04 -6.70 -7.15
C ARG A 121 20.84 -6.40 -6.28
N LEU A 122 21.02 -6.41 -4.97
CA LEU A 122 20.00 -6.00 -4.00
C LEU A 122 20.02 -4.48 -3.85
N GLU A 123 18.87 -3.85 -4.00
CA GLU A 123 18.63 -2.43 -3.76
C GLU A 123 17.51 -2.28 -2.74
N VAL A 124 17.81 -1.70 -1.58
CA VAL A 124 16.81 -1.39 -0.56
C VAL A 124 16.54 0.11 -0.56
N SER A 125 15.28 0.50 -0.58
CA SER A 125 14.86 1.90 -0.66
C SER A 125 13.58 2.16 0.12
N SER A 126 13.33 3.44 0.45
CA SER A 126 12.02 3.90 0.88
C SER A 126 11.01 3.89 -0.27
N PRO A 127 9.68 3.89 0.02
CA PRO A 127 8.64 3.90 -1.02
C PRO A 127 8.61 5.16 -1.90
N GLY A 128 9.28 6.24 -1.48
CA GLY A 128 9.22 7.53 -2.17
C GLY A 128 7.96 8.34 -1.86
N ILE A 129 7.81 9.50 -2.51
CA ILE A 129 6.70 10.43 -2.27
C ILE A 129 5.40 9.91 -2.90
N ASP A 130 5.48 9.40 -4.13
CA ASP A 130 4.36 8.80 -4.88
C ASP A 130 4.21 7.30 -4.59
N ARG A 131 4.29 6.97 -3.30
CA ARG A 131 4.36 5.61 -2.77
C ARG A 131 3.21 4.70 -3.22
N PRO A 132 3.46 3.40 -3.37
CA PRO A 132 2.41 2.39 -3.45
C PRO A 132 1.58 2.38 -2.15
N LEU A 133 0.27 2.16 -2.28
CA LEU A 133 -0.66 1.93 -1.18
C LEU A 133 -0.99 0.44 -1.18
N VAL A 134 -0.50 -0.28 -0.21
CA VAL A 134 -0.51 -1.75 -0.21
C VAL A 134 -1.25 -2.34 0.99
N ARG A 135 -1.69 -1.48 1.93
CA ARG A 135 -2.45 -1.86 3.13
C ARG A 135 -3.76 -1.08 3.20
N PRO A 136 -4.81 -1.64 3.79
CA PRO A 136 -6.05 -0.89 4.04
C PRO A 136 -5.79 0.41 4.84
N SER A 137 -4.91 0.37 5.86
CA SER A 137 -4.55 1.54 6.65
C SER A 137 -3.89 2.66 5.83
N ASP A 138 -3.21 2.33 4.72
CA ASP A 138 -2.58 3.35 3.88
C ASP A 138 -3.62 4.34 3.31
N PHE A 139 -4.87 3.90 3.06
CA PHE A 139 -5.91 4.78 2.53
C PHE A 139 -6.45 5.76 3.57
N ASP A 140 -6.42 5.40 4.86
CA ASP A 140 -6.76 6.30 5.96
C ASP A 140 -5.60 7.26 6.24
N ASP A 141 -4.36 6.75 6.29
CA ASP A 141 -3.15 7.53 6.54
C ASP A 141 -2.92 8.62 5.47
N TRP A 142 -3.40 8.39 4.24
CA TRP A 142 -3.28 9.27 3.10
C TRP A 142 -4.63 9.84 2.61
N SER A 143 -5.64 9.86 3.49
CA SER A 143 -6.91 10.55 3.22
C SER A 143 -6.66 12.04 2.94
N GLY A 144 -7.39 12.59 1.97
CA GLY A 144 -7.21 13.95 1.48
C GLY A 144 -6.19 14.11 0.34
N TYR A 145 -5.40 13.07 0.02
CA TYR A 145 -4.44 13.11 -1.07
C TYR A 145 -4.96 12.40 -2.33
N GLU A 146 -4.47 12.85 -3.47
CA GLU A 146 -4.85 12.28 -4.75
C GLU A 146 -4.15 10.93 -4.98
N ALA A 147 -4.91 9.91 -5.38
CA ALA A 147 -4.41 8.58 -5.70
C ALA A 147 -4.86 8.11 -7.09
N LYS A 148 -4.10 7.16 -7.63
CA LYS A 148 -4.47 6.34 -8.79
C LYS A 148 -4.65 4.92 -8.33
N ILE A 149 -5.79 4.33 -8.70
CA ILE A 149 -6.15 2.95 -8.38
C ILE A 149 -6.47 2.23 -9.68
N GLU A 150 -5.84 1.08 -9.89
CA GLU A 150 -6.15 0.17 -10.99
C GLU A 150 -6.77 -1.11 -10.43
N LEU A 151 -7.88 -1.52 -11.00
CA LEU A 151 -8.57 -2.74 -10.61
C LEU A 151 -8.14 -3.93 -11.50
N SER A 152 -8.23 -5.12 -10.98
CA SER A 152 -8.06 -6.39 -11.71
C SER A 152 -9.17 -6.59 -12.74
N GLU A 153 -10.39 -6.16 -12.40
CA GLU A 153 -11.58 -6.23 -13.23
C GLU A 153 -12.18 -4.84 -13.47
N THR A 154 -13.08 -4.73 -14.43
CA THR A 154 -13.78 -3.45 -14.71
C THR A 154 -15.04 -3.32 -13.87
N ILE A 155 -15.26 -2.11 -13.32
CA ILE A 155 -16.53 -1.71 -12.73
C ILE A 155 -17.13 -0.66 -13.65
N ASP A 156 -18.35 -0.87 -14.17
CA ASP A 156 -19.04 0.00 -15.13
C ASP A 156 -18.17 0.41 -16.33
N GLY A 157 -17.38 -0.56 -16.84
CA GLY A 157 -16.49 -0.34 -17.98
C GLY A 157 -15.19 0.42 -17.65
N ARG A 158 -14.97 0.80 -16.40
CA ARG A 158 -13.76 1.47 -15.92
C ARG A 158 -12.87 0.52 -15.12
N LYS A 159 -11.58 0.59 -15.38
CA LYS A 159 -10.55 -0.17 -14.65
C LYS A 159 -9.61 0.73 -13.87
N ARG A 160 -9.51 2.00 -14.26
CA ARG A 160 -8.60 2.99 -13.67
C ARG A 160 -9.37 4.16 -13.10
N PHE A 161 -9.06 4.47 -11.86
CA PHE A 161 -9.67 5.54 -11.09
C PHE A 161 -8.57 6.50 -10.62
N ARG A 162 -8.88 7.80 -10.65
CA ARG A 162 -8.00 8.84 -10.13
C ARG A 162 -8.86 9.86 -9.40
N GLY A 163 -8.55 10.12 -8.15
CA GLY A 163 -9.31 11.03 -7.32
C GLY A 163 -8.68 11.23 -5.95
N VAL A 164 -9.38 11.93 -5.07
CA VAL A 164 -8.94 12.19 -3.71
C VAL A 164 -9.41 11.05 -2.80
N LEU A 165 -8.50 10.53 -1.99
CA LEU A 165 -8.83 9.49 -1.02
C LEU A 165 -9.67 10.06 0.13
N GLU A 166 -10.70 9.32 0.52
CA GLU A 166 -11.57 9.62 1.67
C GLU A 166 -11.41 8.58 2.80
N GLY A 167 -10.49 7.62 2.61
CA GLY A 167 -10.18 6.58 3.58
C GLY A 167 -10.62 5.18 3.16
N PHE A 168 -10.65 4.28 4.14
CA PHE A 168 -11.05 2.88 3.97
C PHE A 168 -12.19 2.53 4.93
N LYS A 169 -13.26 1.94 4.43
CA LYS A 169 -14.40 1.54 5.26
C LYS A 169 -15.16 0.36 4.64
N ASP A 170 -15.54 -0.60 5.49
CA ASP A 170 -16.40 -1.74 5.12
C ASP A 170 -15.84 -2.57 3.93
N GLY A 171 -14.50 -2.73 3.83
CA GLY A 171 -13.85 -3.45 2.75
C GLY A 171 -13.69 -2.65 1.45
N GLU A 172 -14.02 -1.37 1.44
CA GLU A 172 -13.97 -0.47 0.30
C GLU A 172 -13.03 0.71 0.52
N ILE A 173 -12.28 1.04 -0.52
CA ILE A 173 -11.53 2.29 -0.61
C ILE A 173 -12.50 3.38 -1.02
N ARG A 174 -12.63 4.42 -0.22
CA ARG A 174 -13.44 5.60 -0.51
C ARG A 174 -12.61 6.60 -1.29
N ILE A 175 -13.08 6.97 -2.49
CA ILE A 175 -12.39 7.91 -3.37
C ILE A 175 -13.38 8.92 -3.98
N GLU A 176 -13.08 10.21 -3.85
CA GLU A 176 -13.85 11.30 -4.48
C GLU A 176 -13.37 11.47 -5.92
N LEU A 177 -14.29 11.38 -6.86
CA LEU A 177 -14.06 11.58 -8.28
C LEU A 177 -14.91 12.75 -8.80
N ASP A 178 -14.44 13.43 -9.84
CA ASP A 178 -15.25 14.33 -10.62
C ASP A 178 -15.81 13.57 -11.84
N LEU A 179 -17.12 13.35 -11.84
CA LEU A 179 -17.82 12.63 -12.90
C LEU A 179 -18.58 13.63 -13.76
N ASP A 180 -18.31 13.65 -15.07
CA ASP A 180 -18.77 14.63 -16.07
C ASP A 180 -20.29 14.96 -16.02
N GLN A 181 -21.11 14.04 -15.49
CA GLN A 181 -22.58 14.22 -15.46
C GLN A 181 -23.15 14.40 -14.04
N VAL A 182 -22.38 14.11 -13.00
CA VAL A 182 -22.84 14.08 -11.61
C VAL A 182 -22.06 15.06 -10.73
N GLY A 183 -20.88 15.52 -11.19
CA GLY A 183 -19.94 16.33 -10.42
C GLY A 183 -19.12 15.49 -9.42
N ARG A 184 -18.66 16.12 -8.35
CA ARG A 184 -17.85 15.45 -7.33
C ARG A 184 -18.69 14.45 -6.56
N THR A 185 -18.27 13.20 -6.58
CA THR A 185 -18.97 12.08 -5.96
C THR A 185 -17.97 11.13 -5.32
N VAL A 186 -18.25 10.68 -4.10
CA VAL A 186 -17.46 9.64 -3.44
C VAL A 186 -18.00 8.28 -3.83
N ILE A 187 -17.12 7.41 -4.32
CA ILE A 187 -17.44 6.01 -4.64
C ILE A 187 -16.63 5.07 -3.76
N GLY A 188 -17.14 3.86 -3.55
CA GLY A 188 -16.43 2.74 -2.92
C GLY A 188 -15.83 1.81 -3.97
N LEU A 189 -14.54 1.50 -3.85
CA LEU A 189 -13.85 0.52 -4.66
C LEU A 189 -13.52 -0.68 -3.78
N PRO A 190 -14.07 -1.89 -4.06
CA PRO A 190 -13.77 -3.08 -3.28
C PRO A 190 -12.26 -3.37 -3.30
N ILE A 191 -11.64 -3.47 -2.12
CA ILE A 191 -10.19 -3.67 -2.01
C ILE A 191 -9.74 -4.99 -2.66
N ALA A 192 -10.59 -6.01 -2.65
CA ALA A 192 -10.33 -7.30 -3.26
C ALA A 192 -10.14 -7.24 -4.79
N LEU A 193 -10.62 -6.17 -5.43
CA LEU A 193 -10.47 -5.96 -6.88
C LEU A 193 -9.26 -5.06 -7.22
N VAL A 194 -8.56 -4.53 -6.24
CA VAL A 194 -7.43 -3.62 -6.48
C VAL A 194 -6.20 -4.41 -6.93
N ALA A 195 -5.70 -4.11 -8.11
CA ALA A 195 -4.45 -4.65 -8.64
C ALA A 195 -3.25 -3.74 -8.31
N GLU A 196 -3.44 -2.42 -8.37
CA GLU A 196 -2.42 -1.43 -8.04
C GLU A 196 -3.07 -0.17 -7.46
N ALA A 197 -2.45 0.39 -6.44
CA ALA A 197 -2.82 1.69 -5.90
C ALA A 197 -1.55 2.49 -5.55
N LYS A 198 -1.54 3.79 -5.86
CA LYS A 198 -0.43 4.67 -5.52
C LYS A 198 -0.87 6.13 -5.42
N LEU A 199 -0.14 6.92 -4.65
CA LEU A 199 -0.33 8.37 -4.59
C LEU A 199 0.05 9.02 -5.92
N VAL A 200 -0.57 10.16 -6.21
CA VAL A 200 -0.21 11.03 -7.33
C VAL A 200 0.70 12.13 -6.82
N LEU A 201 1.83 12.33 -7.49
CA LEU A 201 2.75 13.41 -7.15
C LEU A 201 2.09 14.77 -7.47
N THR A 202 1.62 15.43 -6.42
CA THR A 202 1.07 16.80 -6.46
C THR A 202 1.95 17.74 -5.67
N ASP A 203 1.85 19.05 -5.91
CA ASP A 203 2.59 20.06 -5.14
C ASP A 203 2.25 20.00 -3.64
N GLU A 204 1.03 19.61 -3.31
CA GLU A 204 0.59 19.45 -1.93
C GLU A 204 1.27 18.24 -1.28
N LEU A 205 1.33 17.11 -1.96
CA LEU A 205 2.01 15.90 -1.48
C LEU A 205 3.51 16.16 -1.30
N VAL A 206 4.15 16.88 -2.23
CA VAL A 206 5.57 17.27 -2.11
C VAL A 206 5.81 18.16 -0.88
N ARG A 207 4.94 19.15 -0.66
CA ARG A 207 5.04 20.01 0.54
C ARG A 207 4.89 19.23 1.84
N GLU A 208 3.97 18.27 1.88
CA GLU A 208 3.77 17.42 3.05
C GLU A 208 4.96 16.48 3.29
N ALA A 209 5.49 15.85 2.25
CA ALA A 209 6.68 15.03 2.35
C ALA A 209 7.89 15.79 2.89
N LEU A 210 8.10 17.04 2.41
CA LEU A 210 9.15 17.92 2.93
C LEU A 210 8.91 18.34 4.40
N ARG A 211 7.65 18.48 4.81
CA ARG A 211 7.28 18.80 6.18
C ARG A 211 7.58 17.63 7.13
N ARG A 212 7.23 16.40 6.73
CA ARG A 212 7.54 15.17 7.47
C ARG A 212 9.04 14.97 7.61
N ALA A 213 9.80 15.08 6.53
CA ALA A 213 11.26 14.94 6.54
C ALA A 213 11.98 15.96 7.44
N LYS A 214 11.44 17.19 7.59
CA LYS A 214 11.97 18.19 8.54
C LYS A 214 11.67 17.83 9.99
N LYS A 215 10.53 17.22 10.27
CA LYS A 215 10.14 16.78 11.61
C LYS A 215 11.04 15.65 12.09
N ASP A 216 11.32 14.68 11.19
CA ASP A 216 12.17 13.52 11.48
C ASP A 216 13.62 13.93 11.80
N LYS A 217 14.17 14.92 11.08
CA LYS A 217 15.50 15.46 11.38
C LYS A 217 15.56 16.12 12.77
N LYS A 218 14.50 16.82 13.18
CA LYS A 218 14.47 17.50 14.46
C LYS A 218 14.36 16.55 15.66
N SER A 219 13.65 15.44 15.49
CA SER A 219 13.55 14.40 16.53
C SER A 219 14.83 13.55 16.65
N GLY A 220 15.63 13.43 15.59
CA GLY A 220 16.92 12.75 15.59
C GLY A 220 18.04 13.54 16.29
N ASP A 221 18.01 14.87 16.23
CA ASP A 221 19.03 15.74 16.84
C ASP A 221 18.85 15.90 18.37
N GLU A 222 17.66 15.66 18.92
CA GLU A 222 17.40 15.76 20.37
C GLU A 222 17.86 14.53 21.18
N VAL A 223 18.16 13.41 20.54
CA VAL A 223 18.63 12.18 21.22
C VAL A 223 20.15 12.12 21.38
N GLY A 224 20.89 13.03 20.74
CA GLY A 224 22.36 13.04 20.67
C GLY A 224 23.09 13.89 21.74
N THR A 225 22.40 14.60 22.63
CA THR A 225 23.05 15.46 23.65
C THR A 225 22.67 15.10 25.07
N GLY A 226 23.11 13.93 25.50
CA GLY A 226 23.01 13.48 26.89
C GLY A 226 24.03 12.39 27.16
N ASP A 227 25.28 12.76 27.34
CA ASP A 227 26.24 12.32 28.33
C ASP A 227 27.66 12.74 27.92
N ALA A 228 28.16 13.71 28.64
CA ALA A 228 29.58 13.93 28.84
C ALA A 228 29.82 14.04 30.36
#